data_8153ed3e23f345ee637f4948c4507ad6
#
_entry.id   8153ed3e23f345ee637f4948c4507ad6
#
_cell.length_a   1.000
_cell.length_b   1.000
_cell.length_c   1.000
_cell.angle_alpha   90.00
_cell.angle_beta   90.00
_cell.angle_gamma   90.00
#
_symmetry.space_group_name_H-M   'P 1'
#
loop_
_entity.id
_entity.type
_entity.pdbx_description
1 polymer ?
#
loop_
_entity_poly.entity_id
_entity_poly.type
_entity_poly.pdbx_seq_one_letter_code
_entity_poly.pdbx_strand_id
1 'polypeptide(L)'
;IGIGNLSMGGTGKTPLTQYLAQWLIENKQAVFILSRGYKRSTDQNIFVKESHLSHEVGDEPLMYKKRFKNKINVLVSKNRWLGSLDVKKNNPNAFILFDDIYQHRKVITNFSIITTPFNDLFVDDMVLPAGRLREPKGNINRASCILVTRCPEPLSQEERTVIEDKLSRYKKPLFFSSIRYE
;
A
#
# COMPACT_ATOMS: atom_id res chain seq x y z
N ILE A 1 -5.21 4.79 6.47
CA ILE A 1 -4.00 5.06 5.69
C ILE A 1 -4.11 4.29 4.38
N GLY A 2 -3.98 4.98 3.26
CA GLY A 2 -3.97 4.37 1.93
C GLY A 2 -2.55 4.09 1.45
N ILE A 3 -2.29 2.90 0.95
CA ILE A 3 -1.01 2.52 0.34
C ILE A 3 -1.29 2.16 -1.11
N GLY A 4 -0.54 2.75 -2.02
CA GLY A 4 -0.77 2.50 -3.44
C GLY A 4 0.40 2.92 -4.33
N ASN A 5 0.19 2.83 -5.61
CA ASN A 5 1.16 3.25 -6.62
C ASN A 5 0.45 3.66 -7.91
N LEU A 6 1.17 4.29 -8.82
CA LEU A 6 0.67 4.63 -10.16
C LEU A 6 1.02 3.57 -11.21
N SER A 7 2.11 2.84 -11.03
CA SER A 7 2.63 1.87 -12.01
C SER A 7 2.09 0.46 -11.75
N MET A 8 2.06 -0.37 -12.79
CA MET A 8 1.91 -1.82 -12.62
C MET A 8 3.18 -2.42 -12.02
N GLY A 9 3.03 -3.52 -11.27
CA GLY A 9 4.14 -4.30 -10.72
C GLY A 9 4.46 -4.04 -9.25
N GLY A 10 5.56 -4.62 -8.80
CA GLY A 10 5.98 -4.63 -7.41
C GLY A 10 6.72 -3.34 -7.00
N THR A 11 6.02 -2.34 -6.54
CA THR A 11 6.58 -1.05 -6.12
C THR A 11 6.87 -0.94 -4.61
N GLY A 12 6.91 -2.06 -3.89
CA GLY A 12 7.21 -2.06 -2.45
C GLY A 12 6.01 -1.82 -1.53
N LYS A 13 4.76 -1.88 -2.04
CA LYS A 13 3.54 -1.71 -1.22
C LYS A 13 3.46 -2.71 -0.06
N THR A 14 3.66 -3.98 -0.36
CA THR A 14 3.53 -5.06 0.63
C THR A 14 4.52 -4.93 1.79
N PRO A 15 5.83 -4.71 1.57
CA PRO A 15 6.77 -4.40 2.65
C PRO A 15 6.37 -3.16 3.46
N LEU A 16 5.92 -2.09 2.80
CA LEU A 16 5.45 -0.88 3.48
C LEU A 16 4.24 -1.16 4.36
N THR A 17 3.25 -1.91 3.84
CA THR A 17 2.07 -2.30 4.62
C THR A 17 2.47 -3.09 5.87
N GLN A 18 3.42 -4.02 5.74
CA GLN A 18 3.96 -4.79 6.87
C GLN A 18 4.69 -3.91 7.88
N TYR A 19 5.52 -2.99 7.40
CA TYR A 19 6.25 -2.05 8.26
C TYR A 19 5.29 -1.18 9.07
N LEU A 20 4.29 -0.58 8.42
CA LEU A 20 3.30 0.26 9.08
C LEU A 20 2.41 -0.54 10.05
N ALA A 21 2.04 -1.77 9.70
CA ALA A 21 1.30 -2.65 10.60
C ALA A 21 2.10 -2.95 11.86
N GLN A 22 3.37 -3.31 11.71
CA GLN A 22 4.27 -3.57 12.83
C GLN A 22 4.44 -2.34 13.73
N TRP A 23 4.70 -1.17 13.12
CA TRP A 23 4.84 0.09 13.86
C TRP A 23 3.58 0.45 14.65
N LEU A 24 2.39 0.28 14.06
CA LEU A 24 1.11 0.53 14.73
C LEU A 24 0.88 -0.43 15.89
N ILE A 25 1.23 -1.72 15.74
CA ILE A 25 1.15 -2.72 16.81
C ILE A 25 2.05 -2.33 17.99
N GLU A 26 3.28 -1.93 17.72
CA GLU A 26 4.25 -1.50 18.74
C GLU A 26 3.75 -0.27 19.51
N ASN A 27 3.01 0.60 18.82
CA ASN A 27 2.32 1.74 19.42
C ASN A 27 0.94 1.40 20.00
N LYS A 28 0.64 0.11 20.24
CA LYS A 28 -0.58 -0.40 20.89
C LYS A 28 -1.88 0.01 20.17
N GLN A 29 -1.81 0.20 18.86
CA GLN A 29 -2.98 0.54 18.06
C GLN A 29 -3.69 -0.73 17.55
N ALA A 30 -5.01 -0.69 17.47
CA ALA A 30 -5.79 -1.71 16.79
C ALA A 30 -5.63 -1.54 15.27
N VAL A 31 -5.20 -2.60 14.58
CA VAL A 31 -4.86 -2.55 13.14
C VAL A 31 -5.71 -3.49 12.33
N PHE A 32 -6.26 -2.98 11.25
CA PHE A 32 -6.89 -3.75 10.19
C PHE A 32 -6.14 -3.53 8.88
N ILE A 33 -5.84 -4.60 8.16
CA ILE A 33 -5.41 -4.52 6.76
C ILE A 33 -6.62 -4.85 5.89
N LEU A 34 -6.96 -3.94 4.98
CA LEU A 34 -8.06 -4.10 4.03
C LEU A 34 -7.51 -4.22 2.62
N SER A 35 -7.64 -5.41 2.05
CA SER A 35 -7.15 -5.76 0.71
C SER A 35 -8.28 -6.22 -0.21
N ARG A 36 -7.98 -6.38 -1.51
CA ARG A 36 -8.93 -6.89 -2.50
C ARG A 36 -9.11 -8.41 -2.43
N GLY A 37 -8.04 -9.12 -2.08
CA GLY A 37 -7.98 -10.55 -2.30
C GLY A 37 -7.92 -10.85 -3.81
N TYR A 38 -6.81 -10.47 -4.46
CA TYR A 38 -6.64 -10.72 -5.88
C TYR A 38 -6.72 -12.22 -6.21
N LYS A 39 -7.43 -12.57 -7.30
CA LYS A 39 -7.66 -13.94 -7.76
C LYS A 39 -8.43 -14.86 -6.78
N ARG A 40 -9.12 -14.33 -5.78
CA ARG A 40 -9.98 -15.16 -4.92
C ARG A 40 -11.26 -15.60 -5.63
N SER A 41 -11.83 -16.69 -5.17
CA SER A 41 -13.01 -17.34 -5.77
C SER A 41 -14.34 -16.67 -5.45
N THR A 42 -14.39 -15.81 -4.42
CA THR A 42 -15.65 -15.18 -3.97
C THR A 42 -15.54 -13.67 -3.90
N ASP A 43 -16.68 -12.96 -4.01
CA ASP A 43 -16.77 -11.51 -3.89
C ASP A 43 -17.17 -11.03 -2.49
N GLN A 44 -17.50 -11.95 -1.58
CA GLN A 44 -17.96 -11.63 -0.23
C GLN A 44 -16.85 -10.98 0.62
N ASN A 45 -17.23 -10.19 1.62
CA ASN A 45 -16.32 -9.71 2.65
C ASN A 45 -15.93 -10.89 3.55
N ILE A 46 -14.63 -11.14 3.68
CA ILE A 46 -14.11 -12.27 4.48
C ILE A 46 -13.05 -11.76 5.44
N PHE A 47 -13.25 -11.98 6.74
CA PHE A 47 -12.18 -11.87 7.72
C PHE A 47 -11.24 -13.06 7.58
N VAL A 48 -9.99 -12.77 7.25
CA VAL A 48 -8.98 -13.80 6.96
C VAL A 48 -8.57 -14.52 8.23
N LYS A 49 -8.62 -15.84 8.18
CA LYS A 49 -8.10 -16.76 9.22
C LYS A 49 -6.83 -17.43 8.71
N GLU A 50 -5.97 -17.89 9.63
CA GLU A 50 -4.75 -18.61 9.26
C GLU A 50 -5.04 -19.95 8.53
N SER A 51 -6.21 -20.52 8.77
CA SER A 51 -6.69 -21.75 8.12
C SER A 51 -7.21 -21.57 6.70
N HIS A 52 -7.43 -20.35 6.22
CA HIS A 52 -7.86 -20.11 4.85
C HIS A 52 -6.77 -20.50 3.84
N LEU A 53 -7.21 -20.84 2.63
CA LEU A 53 -6.32 -21.07 1.50
C LEU A 53 -6.22 -19.81 0.63
N SER A 54 -5.14 -19.70 -0.14
CA SER A 54 -4.89 -18.51 -0.95
C SER A 54 -5.94 -18.26 -2.03
N HIS A 55 -6.54 -19.31 -2.59
CA HIS A 55 -7.63 -19.16 -3.57
C HIS A 55 -8.94 -18.61 -2.95
N GLU A 56 -9.11 -18.69 -1.63
CA GLU A 56 -10.28 -18.17 -0.93
C GLU A 56 -10.14 -16.67 -0.62
N VAL A 57 -8.94 -16.23 -0.22
CA VAL A 57 -8.73 -14.89 0.31
C VAL A 57 -7.65 -14.07 -0.42
N GLY A 58 -6.85 -14.72 -1.28
CA GLY A 58 -5.70 -14.15 -1.95
C GLY A 58 -4.39 -14.35 -1.18
N ASP A 59 -3.27 -14.38 -1.92
CA ASP A 59 -1.94 -14.66 -1.35
C ASP A 59 -1.48 -13.60 -0.35
N GLU A 60 -1.57 -12.31 -0.72
CA GLU A 60 -1.11 -11.21 0.13
C GLU A 60 -1.90 -11.10 1.45
N PRO A 61 -3.26 -11.12 1.45
CA PRO A 61 -4.01 -11.10 2.69
C PRO A 61 -3.71 -12.28 3.62
N LEU A 62 -3.54 -13.48 3.05
CA LEU A 62 -3.18 -14.67 3.82
C LEU A 62 -1.78 -14.54 4.42
N MET A 63 -0.82 -14.01 3.67
CA MET A 63 0.53 -13.74 4.13
C MET A 63 0.53 -12.75 5.31
N TYR A 64 -0.23 -11.65 5.23
CA TYR A 64 -0.37 -10.72 6.35
C TYR A 64 -0.93 -11.42 7.59
N LYS A 65 -1.99 -12.21 7.42
CA LYS A 65 -2.60 -12.93 8.54
C LYS A 65 -1.65 -13.93 9.19
N LYS A 66 -0.92 -14.72 8.40
CA LYS A 66 0.09 -15.67 8.90
C LYS A 66 1.24 -14.99 9.61
N ARG A 67 1.73 -13.84 9.08
CA ARG A 67 2.84 -13.08 9.69
C ARG A 67 2.45 -12.48 11.03
N PHE A 68 1.32 -11.84 11.12
CA PHE A 68 0.92 -11.07 12.31
C PHE A 68 -0.03 -11.84 13.25
N LYS A 69 -0.60 -12.93 12.78
CA LYS A 69 -1.53 -13.80 13.55
C LYS A 69 -2.67 -12.98 14.17
N ASN A 70 -2.84 -13.07 15.47
CA ASN A 70 -3.91 -12.37 16.20
C ASN A 70 -3.59 -10.91 16.55
N LYS A 71 -2.38 -10.42 16.20
CA LYS A 71 -2.01 -9.01 16.45
C LYS A 71 -2.73 -8.03 15.53
N ILE A 72 -3.24 -8.50 14.39
CA ILE A 72 -4.03 -7.70 13.45
C ILE A 72 -5.26 -8.46 12.97
N ASN A 73 -6.21 -7.71 12.42
CA ASN A 73 -7.28 -8.27 11.61
C ASN A 73 -7.01 -7.98 10.13
N VAL A 74 -7.31 -8.95 9.27
CA VAL A 74 -7.21 -8.79 7.82
C VAL A 74 -8.59 -9.02 7.24
N LEU A 75 -9.09 -8.06 6.46
CA LEU A 75 -10.37 -8.15 5.77
C LEU A 75 -10.13 -8.08 4.26
N VAL A 76 -10.67 -9.04 3.52
CA VAL A 76 -10.74 -8.95 2.07
C VAL A 76 -12.13 -8.50 1.64
N SER A 77 -12.16 -7.50 0.78
CA SER A 77 -13.41 -6.91 0.28
C SER A 77 -13.19 -6.39 -1.14
N LYS A 78 -14.08 -6.72 -2.07
CA LYS A 78 -14.08 -6.15 -3.43
C LYS A 78 -14.46 -4.67 -3.37
N ASN A 79 -15.41 -4.33 -2.54
CA ASN A 79 -15.82 -2.95 -2.25
C ASN A 79 -15.15 -2.46 -0.97
N ARG A 80 -13.99 -1.76 -1.11
CA ARG A 80 -13.22 -1.22 0.03
C ARG A 80 -14.02 -0.26 0.91
N TRP A 81 -14.97 0.46 0.31
CA TRP A 81 -15.84 1.36 1.04
C TRP A 81 -16.69 0.57 2.05
N LEU A 82 -17.44 -0.43 1.56
CA LEU A 82 -18.26 -1.29 2.44
C LEU A 82 -17.39 -2.03 3.47
N GLY A 83 -16.25 -2.58 3.04
CA GLY A 83 -15.31 -3.22 3.97
C GLY A 83 -14.81 -2.28 5.06
N SER A 84 -14.59 -0.99 4.75
CA SER A 84 -14.16 -0.02 5.77
C SER A 84 -15.29 0.30 6.77
N LEU A 85 -16.54 0.32 6.33
CA LEU A 85 -17.68 0.48 7.22
C LEU A 85 -17.82 -0.72 8.18
N ASP A 86 -17.65 -1.95 7.68
CA ASP A 86 -17.67 -3.15 8.51
C ASP A 86 -16.59 -3.08 9.61
N VAL A 87 -15.37 -2.64 9.25
CA VAL A 87 -14.31 -2.44 10.24
C VAL A 87 -14.72 -1.39 11.27
N LYS A 88 -15.18 -0.22 10.83
CA LYS A 88 -15.50 0.90 11.73
C LYS A 88 -16.71 0.62 12.61
N LYS A 89 -17.66 -0.16 12.16
CA LYS A 89 -18.81 -0.60 12.97
C LYS A 89 -18.36 -1.44 14.17
N ASN A 90 -17.38 -2.33 13.97
CA ASN A 90 -16.90 -3.24 14.99
C ASN A 90 -15.75 -2.66 15.84
N ASN A 91 -14.98 -1.73 15.28
CA ASN A 91 -13.83 -1.12 15.93
C ASN A 91 -13.61 0.33 15.45
N PRO A 92 -14.35 1.31 16.00
CA PRO A 92 -14.35 2.70 15.51
C PRO A 92 -12.98 3.38 15.53
N ASN A 93 -12.14 3.01 16.51
CA ASN A 93 -10.81 3.61 16.73
C ASN A 93 -9.68 2.86 16.00
N ALA A 94 -9.97 1.77 15.29
CA ALA A 94 -8.95 1.03 14.60
C ALA A 94 -8.33 1.80 13.44
N PHE A 95 -7.03 1.63 13.24
CA PHE A 95 -6.34 2.03 12.03
C PHE A 95 -6.65 1.03 10.91
N ILE A 96 -7.02 1.54 9.74
CA ILE A 96 -7.20 0.74 8.54
C ILE A 96 -6.05 1.05 7.59
N LEU A 97 -5.23 0.04 7.30
CA LEU A 97 -4.24 0.06 6.23
C LEU A 97 -4.90 -0.51 4.97
N PHE A 98 -5.14 0.34 4.00
CA PHE A 98 -5.69 -0.06 2.70
C PHE A 98 -4.54 -0.45 1.76
N ASP A 99 -4.47 -1.72 1.43
CA ASP A 99 -3.48 -2.23 0.49
C ASP A 99 -3.98 -2.10 -0.94
N ASP A 100 -3.14 -1.51 -1.80
CA ASP A 100 -3.40 -1.20 -3.23
C ASP A 100 -4.73 -0.45 -3.45
N ILE A 101 -4.91 0.67 -2.75
CA ILE A 101 -6.18 1.42 -2.75
C ILE A 101 -6.26 2.52 -3.81
N TYR A 102 -5.15 2.95 -4.38
CA TYR A 102 -5.07 4.22 -5.09
C TYR A 102 -6.02 4.36 -6.27
N GLN A 103 -6.32 3.26 -6.97
CA GLN A 103 -7.29 3.20 -8.07
C GLN A 103 -8.76 3.20 -7.60
N HIS A 104 -9.00 3.02 -6.29
CA HIS A 104 -10.36 3.00 -5.72
C HIS A 104 -10.81 4.39 -5.25
N ARG A 105 -11.17 5.26 -6.19
CA ARG A 105 -11.54 6.67 -5.95
C ARG A 105 -12.72 6.90 -5.02
N LYS A 106 -13.56 5.89 -4.78
CA LYS A 106 -14.70 5.99 -3.85
C LYS A 106 -14.29 5.99 -2.37
N VAL A 107 -13.05 5.63 -2.08
CA VAL A 107 -12.50 5.63 -0.72
C VAL A 107 -11.56 6.80 -0.57
N ILE A 108 -11.93 7.75 0.29
CA ILE A 108 -11.05 8.86 0.68
C ILE A 108 -10.34 8.44 1.96
N THR A 109 -9.02 8.36 1.90
CA THR A 109 -8.19 8.05 3.06
C THR A 109 -7.65 9.33 3.70
N ASN A 110 -7.54 9.36 5.02
CA ASN A 110 -6.99 10.50 5.76
C ASN A 110 -5.52 10.76 5.41
N PHE A 111 -4.78 9.71 5.03
CA PHE A 111 -3.39 9.78 4.63
C PHE A 111 -3.12 8.75 3.54
N SER A 112 -2.48 9.16 2.45
CA SER A 112 -2.16 8.30 1.30
C SER A 112 -0.69 8.32 0.98
N ILE A 113 -0.07 7.14 0.89
CA ILE A 113 1.33 6.97 0.53
C ILE A 113 1.40 6.35 -0.86
N ILE A 114 2.10 7.03 -1.77
CA ILE A 114 2.42 6.46 -3.09
C ILE A 114 3.84 5.94 -3.08
N THR A 115 3.99 4.67 -3.44
CA THR A 115 5.28 4.02 -3.59
C THR A 115 5.76 4.09 -5.04
N THR A 116 7.06 4.35 -5.23
CA THR A 116 7.75 4.30 -6.52
C THR A 116 9.15 3.70 -6.31
N PRO A 117 9.58 2.70 -7.10
CA PRO A 117 10.93 2.14 -6.93
C PRO A 117 11.99 3.14 -7.37
N PHE A 118 13.16 3.10 -6.72
CA PHE A 118 14.31 3.95 -7.01
C PHE A 118 14.74 3.89 -8.48
N ASN A 119 14.89 2.69 -9.02
CA ASN A 119 15.32 2.47 -10.41
C ASN A 119 14.17 2.51 -11.42
N ASP A 120 12.95 2.87 -10.99
CA ASP A 120 11.75 2.79 -11.82
C ASP A 120 10.71 3.81 -11.36
N LEU A 121 11.11 5.09 -11.42
CA LEU A 121 10.25 6.18 -10.97
C LEU A 121 9.03 6.33 -11.89
N PHE A 122 7.85 6.50 -11.31
CA PHE A 122 6.61 6.71 -12.07
C PHE A 122 6.68 7.93 -13.01
N VAL A 123 7.56 8.89 -12.72
CA VAL A 123 7.72 10.11 -13.53
C VAL A 123 8.41 9.85 -14.87
N ASP A 124 9.17 8.80 -14.96
CA ASP A 124 9.91 8.41 -16.17
C ASP A 124 9.10 7.45 -17.06
N ASP A 125 7.91 7.01 -16.61
CA ASP A 125 7.05 6.05 -17.30
C ASP A 125 5.83 6.70 -17.96
N MET A 126 5.10 5.99 -18.82
CA MET A 126 3.91 6.43 -19.53
C MET A 126 2.69 5.61 -19.14
N VAL A 127 1.50 6.16 -19.45
CA VAL A 127 0.23 5.45 -19.19
C VAL A 127 0.06 4.30 -20.18
N LEU A 128 -0.53 3.20 -19.70
CA LEU A 128 -0.93 2.06 -20.53
C LEU A 128 -1.71 2.52 -21.79
N PRO A 129 -1.47 1.92 -22.97
CA PRO A 129 -0.58 0.79 -23.22
C PRO A 129 0.87 1.19 -23.56
N ALA A 130 1.21 2.50 -23.62
CA ALA A 130 2.53 2.99 -24.00
C ALA A 130 3.61 2.79 -22.93
N GLY A 131 3.21 2.61 -21.68
CA GLY A 131 4.06 2.32 -20.52
C GLY A 131 3.31 1.47 -19.52
N ARG A 132 3.67 1.58 -18.22
CA ARG A 132 3.12 0.74 -17.15
C ARG A 132 2.26 1.52 -16.14
N LEU A 133 2.04 2.82 -16.36
CA LEU A 133 1.18 3.59 -15.44
C LEU A 133 -0.29 3.19 -15.61
N ARG A 134 -0.93 2.88 -14.49
CA ARG A 134 -2.36 2.58 -14.39
C ARG A 134 -3.24 3.84 -14.46
N GLU A 135 -2.65 5.00 -14.24
CA GLU A 135 -3.29 6.31 -14.27
C GLU A 135 -2.27 7.44 -14.58
N PRO A 136 -2.76 8.61 -15.05
CA PRO A 136 -1.90 9.75 -15.35
C PRO A 136 -1.08 10.22 -14.15
N LYS A 137 0.15 10.69 -14.41
CA LYS A 137 1.10 11.18 -13.37
C LYS A 137 0.49 12.26 -12.47
N GLY A 138 -0.35 13.14 -13.02
CA GLY A 138 -1.03 14.19 -12.24
C GLY A 138 -1.92 13.67 -11.12
N ASN A 139 -2.34 12.41 -11.17
CA ASN A 139 -3.13 11.80 -10.11
C ASN A 139 -2.37 11.65 -8.79
N ILE A 140 -1.03 11.82 -8.80
CA ILE A 140 -0.21 11.93 -7.57
C ILE A 140 -0.69 13.03 -6.62
N ASN A 141 -1.43 14.03 -7.13
CA ASN A 141 -1.96 15.11 -6.30
C ASN A 141 -2.87 14.64 -5.18
N ARG A 142 -3.48 13.45 -5.31
CA ARG A 142 -4.29 12.82 -4.25
C ARG A 142 -3.44 12.23 -3.12
N ALA A 143 -2.14 12.04 -3.32
CA ALA A 143 -1.25 11.49 -2.31
C ALA A 143 -0.89 12.53 -1.24
N SER A 144 -0.71 12.05 -0.02
CA SER A 144 -0.16 12.85 1.10
C SER A 144 1.36 12.94 1.01
N CYS A 145 2.02 11.86 0.58
CA CYS A 145 3.48 11.80 0.40
C CYS A 145 3.86 10.77 -0.66
N ILE A 146 5.12 10.83 -1.08
CA ILE A 146 5.76 9.87 -1.99
C ILE A 146 6.84 9.13 -1.20
N LEU A 147 6.86 7.81 -1.31
CA LEU A 147 7.92 6.96 -0.78
C LEU A 147 8.69 6.33 -1.94
N VAL A 148 9.95 6.70 -2.07
CA VAL A 148 10.89 6.03 -2.97
C VAL A 148 11.39 4.77 -2.27
N THR A 149 11.10 3.63 -2.87
CA THR A 149 11.39 2.30 -2.32
C THR A 149 12.57 1.65 -3.00
N ARG A 150 13.15 0.63 -2.38
CA ARG A 150 14.29 -0.13 -2.93
C ARG A 150 15.50 0.77 -3.21
N CYS A 151 15.69 1.79 -2.40
CA CYS A 151 16.89 2.60 -2.50
C CYS A 151 18.14 1.75 -2.19
N PRO A 152 19.29 2.06 -2.82
CA PRO A 152 20.55 1.47 -2.42
C PRO A 152 20.90 1.82 -0.98
N GLU A 153 21.77 1.07 -0.37
CA GLU A 153 22.28 1.34 0.97
C GLU A 153 23.79 1.20 0.98
N PRO A 154 24.53 2.32 1.13
CA PRO A 154 24.03 3.69 1.35
C PRO A 154 23.43 4.33 0.08
N LEU A 155 22.45 5.22 0.27
CA LEU A 155 21.97 6.13 -0.77
C LEU A 155 22.85 7.38 -0.77
N SER A 156 23.53 7.67 -1.88
CA SER A 156 24.38 8.87 -1.99
C SER A 156 23.54 10.17 -2.03
N GLN A 157 24.18 11.28 -1.64
CA GLN A 157 23.51 12.58 -1.70
C GLN A 157 23.20 13.01 -3.13
N GLU A 158 24.04 12.65 -4.08
CA GLU A 158 23.84 12.95 -5.50
C GLU A 158 22.62 12.22 -6.06
N GLU A 159 22.52 10.91 -5.82
CA GLU A 159 21.37 10.09 -6.22
C GLU A 159 20.07 10.63 -5.61
N ARG A 160 20.12 11.00 -4.34
CA ARG A 160 18.99 11.59 -3.63
C ARG A 160 18.54 12.89 -4.29
N THR A 161 19.48 13.81 -4.58
CA THR A 161 19.20 15.11 -5.19
C THR A 161 18.56 14.92 -6.58
N VAL A 162 19.07 13.99 -7.41
CA VAL A 162 18.49 13.70 -8.73
C VAL A 162 17.01 13.29 -8.62
N ILE A 163 16.66 12.47 -7.62
CA ILE A 163 15.28 12.03 -7.43
C ILE A 163 14.41 13.17 -6.87
N GLU A 164 14.93 13.94 -5.92
CA GLU A 164 14.26 15.10 -5.36
C GLU A 164 13.90 16.11 -6.45
N ASP A 165 14.84 16.41 -7.37
CA ASP A 165 14.60 17.29 -8.50
C ASP A 165 13.52 16.79 -9.44
N LYS A 166 13.56 15.49 -9.83
CA LYS A 166 12.55 14.86 -10.67
C LYS A 166 11.14 14.93 -10.07
N LEU A 167 11.03 14.81 -8.75
CA LEU A 167 9.75 14.73 -8.03
C LEU A 167 9.29 16.09 -7.47
N SER A 168 10.16 17.11 -7.43
CA SER A 168 9.92 18.43 -6.84
C SER A 168 8.65 19.13 -7.36
N ARG A 169 8.37 18.99 -8.66
CA ARG A 169 7.18 19.59 -9.31
C ARG A 169 5.84 19.16 -8.68
N TYR A 170 5.79 18.02 -7.99
CA TYR A 170 4.57 17.54 -7.36
C TYR A 170 4.34 18.14 -5.96
N LYS A 171 5.33 18.81 -5.39
CA LYS A 171 5.25 19.49 -4.08
C LYS A 171 4.70 18.59 -2.97
N LYS A 172 5.14 17.33 -2.94
CA LYS A 172 4.78 16.35 -1.91
C LYS A 172 5.97 16.04 -1.02
N PRO A 173 5.75 15.80 0.29
CA PRO A 173 6.79 15.24 1.13
C PRO A 173 7.35 13.97 0.51
N LEU A 174 8.68 13.86 0.49
CA LEU A 174 9.40 12.75 -0.12
C LEU A 174 10.18 11.99 0.94
N PHE A 175 10.06 10.67 0.92
CA PHE A 175 10.77 9.75 1.80
C PHE A 175 11.49 8.70 0.98
N PHE A 176 12.55 8.11 1.55
CA PHE A 176 13.36 7.08 0.93
C PHE A 176 13.41 5.86 1.83
N SER A 177 13.36 4.66 1.26
CA SER A 177 13.46 3.41 2.00
C SER A 177 14.28 2.38 1.26
N SER A 178 15.10 1.65 1.99
CA SER A 178 15.77 0.42 1.58
C SER A 178 15.06 -0.80 2.16
N ILE A 179 15.35 -2.00 1.66
CA ILE A 179 14.88 -3.26 2.22
C ILE A 179 16.11 -4.03 2.70
N ARG A 180 16.16 -4.32 3.99
CA ARG A 180 17.13 -5.26 4.56
C ARG A 180 16.45 -6.60 4.74
N TYR A 181 17.12 -7.66 4.33
CA TYR A 181 16.71 -9.03 4.60
C TYR A 181 17.55 -9.51 5.80
N GLU A 182 16.87 -9.93 6.86
CA GLU A 182 17.47 -10.59 8.02
C GLU A 182 17.56 -12.10 7.78
#